data_63442368a62cef84bbd9bbe354ab67d2
#
_entry.id   63442368a62cef84bbd9bbe354ab67d2
#
_cell.length_a   1.000
_cell.length_b   1.000
_cell.length_c   1.000
_cell.angle_alpha   90.00
_cell.angle_beta   90.00
_cell.angle_gamma   90.00
#
_symmetry.space_group_name_H-M   'P 1'
#
loop_
_entity.id
_entity.type
_entity.pdbx_description
1 polymer ?
#
loop_
_entity_poly.entity_id
_entity_poly.type
_entity_poly.pdbx_seq_one_letter_code
_entity_poly.pdbx_strand_id
1 'polypeptide(L)'
;MKKLSIVLSICSVFAFCAALSAEVKPSPLFSDHMVLQRDMQVPVWGTASPGELVKVTLNGHSLSTRADADGKWMVRLRKLKAGGPYDLRIDGANSIVIHDVLVGEVWLASGQSNMVFTVSKKINPWAGMLDEEKEIAAANYPQIRMFTVKTAKALEPQDDPAGEWQICSPDTVPGFSAVGYLFARDLQQRLHVPVGILTVAYGASTAESWLPRSALEADPQLKPLLDRFDALESFYKSHPGATTADAPSAPQTINSRPGKPGPLRDPVQDQHEPTVLFNGMLHPVIPYAIRGAIWYQGESIVGGKAGVALYPHVMETLVTQWRQLWGEGNFPFNAVQLPALKNVSNNPMVREAQAQILSLPNTGLAVTIDVGDPDNVHPKDKEPTGERLALIALANTYKQKLEYSGPRYSSIQIEGSSIRIRFTHVDGGLVAKGGPLEWFQIAGADQQFVPAEAVIDGDSIVVKSSAVPAPVAVRYAWDDYPIGCNLFNAAGLPAAPFRSDAWDALSDIAQKFTGK
;
A
#
# COMPACT_ATOMS: atom_id res chain seq x y z
N MET A 1 12.43 -91.82 24.92
CA MET A 1 12.25 -90.84 23.84
C MET A 1 11.16 -89.87 24.27
N LYS A 2 11.53 -88.72 24.87
CA LYS A 2 10.59 -87.68 25.34
C LYS A 2 10.47 -86.63 24.28
N LYS A 3 9.26 -86.39 23.77
CA LYS A 3 8.96 -85.30 22.82
C LYS A 3 8.75 -84.01 23.61
N LEU A 4 9.60 -83.00 23.30
CA LEU A 4 9.48 -81.65 23.86
C LEU A 4 8.61 -80.81 22.93
N SER A 5 7.45 -80.39 23.38
CA SER A 5 6.56 -79.50 22.65
C SER A 5 6.91 -78.05 23.03
N ILE A 6 7.37 -77.28 22.08
CA ILE A 6 7.62 -75.85 22.21
C ILE A 6 6.30 -75.11 21.86
N VAL A 7 5.71 -74.45 22.83
CA VAL A 7 4.58 -73.54 22.61
C VAL A 7 5.15 -72.14 22.33
N LEU A 8 4.97 -71.67 21.09
CA LEU A 8 5.36 -70.36 20.65
C LEU A 8 4.23 -69.37 21.02
N SER A 9 4.47 -68.55 22.07
CA SER A 9 3.51 -67.53 22.50
C SER A 9 3.77 -66.25 21.67
N ILE A 10 2.88 -65.93 20.70
CA ILE A 10 2.93 -64.70 19.93
C ILE A 10 2.30 -63.59 20.77
N CYS A 11 3.12 -62.76 21.40
CA CYS A 11 2.66 -61.50 21.97
C CYS A 11 2.47 -60.47 20.89
N SER A 12 1.21 -60.24 20.48
CA SER A 12 0.83 -59.10 19.61
C SER A 12 0.92 -57.82 20.43
N VAL A 13 2.01 -57.05 20.23
CA VAL A 13 2.13 -55.71 20.75
C VAL A 13 1.28 -54.79 19.87
N PHE A 14 0.06 -54.51 20.31
CA PHE A 14 -0.72 -53.37 19.77
C PHE A 14 -0.02 -52.07 20.17
N ALA A 15 0.79 -51.50 19.27
CA ALA A 15 1.25 -50.13 19.42
C ALA A 15 0.04 -49.20 19.24
N PHE A 16 -0.53 -48.78 20.38
CA PHE A 16 -1.48 -47.68 20.39
C PHE A 16 -0.68 -46.41 20.03
N CYS A 17 -0.62 -46.04 18.76
CA CYS A 17 -0.26 -44.68 18.37
C CYS A 17 -1.36 -43.78 18.92
N ALA A 18 -1.15 -43.20 20.09
CA ALA A 18 -1.91 -42.05 20.53
C ALA A 18 -1.57 -40.93 19.51
N ALA A 19 -2.44 -40.75 18.52
CA ALA A 19 -2.39 -39.58 17.69
C ALA A 19 -2.50 -38.39 18.65
N LEU A 20 -1.42 -37.65 18.85
CA LEU A 20 -1.45 -36.35 19.49
C LEU A 20 -2.44 -35.51 18.66
N SER A 21 -3.68 -35.38 19.17
CA SER A 21 -4.65 -34.48 18.58
C SER A 21 -4.07 -33.07 18.68
N ALA A 22 -3.75 -32.46 17.55
CA ALA A 22 -3.38 -31.08 17.55
C ALA A 22 -4.62 -30.26 17.92
N GLU A 23 -4.47 -29.36 18.88
CA GLU A 23 -5.54 -28.45 19.29
C GLU A 23 -5.93 -27.53 18.13
N VAL A 24 -7.22 -27.17 18.04
CA VAL A 24 -7.66 -26.14 17.08
C VAL A 24 -6.94 -24.82 17.39
N LYS A 25 -6.35 -24.22 16.36
CA LYS A 25 -5.62 -22.95 16.45
C LYS A 25 -6.05 -22.02 15.31
N PRO A 26 -6.67 -20.87 15.58
CA PRO A 26 -6.94 -19.85 14.55
C PRO A 26 -5.64 -19.17 14.10
N SER A 27 -5.66 -18.57 12.89
CA SER A 27 -4.59 -17.63 12.51
C SER A 27 -4.47 -16.52 13.54
N PRO A 28 -3.26 -15.99 13.82
CA PRO A 28 -3.03 -14.88 14.75
C PRO A 28 -3.82 -13.60 14.46
N LEU A 29 -4.33 -13.43 13.24
CA LEU A 29 -5.25 -12.34 12.88
C LEU A 29 -6.55 -12.39 13.68
N PHE A 30 -6.98 -13.58 14.09
CA PHE A 30 -8.17 -13.76 14.91
C PHE A 30 -7.77 -13.77 16.38
N SER A 31 -7.73 -12.60 16.97
CA SER A 31 -7.38 -12.36 18.38
C SER A 31 -8.25 -11.26 18.97
N ASP A 32 -8.17 -11.08 20.29
CA ASP A 32 -8.92 -10.05 20.98
C ASP A 32 -8.78 -8.68 20.32
N HIS A 33 -9.83 -7.90 20.40
CA HIS A 33 -9.93 -6.54 19.85
C HIS A 33 -9.98 -6.44 18.32
N MET A 34 -10.06 -7.54 17.58
CA MET A 34 -10.12 -7.51 16.12
C MET A 34 -11.38 -6.82 15.58
N VAL A 35 -11.29 -6.37 14.32
CA VAL A 35 -12.44 -5.90 13.54
C VAL A 35 -12.67 -6.83 12.37
N LEU A 36 -13.86 -7.39 12.22
CA LEU A 36 -14.30 -8.17 11.07
C LEU A 36 -15.04 -7.29 10.06
N GLN A 37 -14.82 -7.54 8.77
CA GLN A 37 -15.43 -6.74 7.71
C GLN A 37 -16.94 -6.95 7.64
N ARG A 38 -17.71 -5.84 7.63
CA ARG A 38 -19.17 -5.88 7.46
C ARG A 38 -19.60 -6.06 6.00
N ASP A 39 -20.87 -6.48 5.82
CA ASP A 39 -21.62 -6.52 4.55
C ASP A 39 -21.02 -7.43 3.46
N MET A 40 -20.09 -8.32 3.80
CA MET A 40 -19.57 -9.37 2.94
C MET A 40 -19.37 -10.69 3.69
N GLN A 41 -18.98 -11.75 2.99
CA GLN A 41 -18.58 -13.00 3.64
C GLN A 41 -17.22 -12.80 4.30
N VAL A 42 -17.07 -13.32 5.53
CA VAL A 42 -15.84 -13.18 6.30
C VAL A 42 -15.19 -14.55 6.48
N PRO A 43 -14.05 -14.82 5.83
CA PRO A 43 -13.26 -16.01 6.09
C PRO A 43 -12.71 -15.98 7.52
N VAL A 44 -12.78 -17.12 8.22
CA VAL A 44 -12.10 -17.38 9.48
C VAL A 44 -11.42 -18.74 9.33
N TRP A 45 -10.12 -18.80 9.59
CA TRP A 45 -9.30 -19.98 9.30
C TRP A 45 -8.24 -20.24 10.37
N GLY A 46 -7.61 -21.40 10.25
CA GLY A 46 -6.52 -21.82 11.11
C GLY A 46 -6.13 -23.26 10.87
N THR A 47 -5.55 -23.89 11.87
CA THR A 47 -5.12 -25.29 11.85
C THR A 47 -5.78 -26.11 12.94
N ALA A 48 -5.91 -27.42 12.70
CA ALA A 48 -6.40 -28.43 13.63
C ALA A 48 -5.89 -29.82 13.22
N SER A 49 -6.25 -30.88 13.93
CA SER A 49 -5.95 -32.23 13.46
C SER A 49 -6.66 -32.54 12.12
N PRO A 50 -6.02 -33.25 11.17
CA PRO A 50 -6.68 -33.66 9.93
C PRO A 50 -8.01 -34.36 10.18
N GLY A 51 -9.08 -33.89 9.50
CA GLY A 51 -10.44 -34.41 9.65
C GLY A 51 -11.19 -33.90 10.89
N GLU A 52 -10.57 -33.13 11.78
CA GLU A 52 -11.22 -32.57 12.96
C GLU A 52 -12.38 -31.66 12.58
N LEU A 53 -13.50 -31.79 13.30
CA LEU A 53 -14.65 -30.90 13.14
C LEU A 53 -14.40 -29.61 13.92
N VAL A 54 -14.32 -28.50 13.21
CA VAL A 54 -14.17 -27.17 13.78
C VAL A 54 -15.48 -26.40 13.66
N LYS A 55 -15.96 -25.82 14.75
CA LYS A 55 -17.18 -25.00 14.79
C LYS A 55 -16.81 -23.58 15.23
N VAL A 56 -17.21 -22.61 14.41
CA VAL A 56 -17.04 -21.18 14.69
C VAL A 56 -18.40 -20.55 14.99
N THR A 57 -18.49 -19.83 16.10
CA THR A 57 -19.72 -19.17 16.56
C THR A 57 -19.46 -17.69 16.81
N LEU A 58 -20.27 -16.81 16.20
CA LEU A 58 -20.27 -15.37 16.41
C LEU A 58 -21.72 -14.88 16.54
N ASN A 59 -22.02 -14.13 17.60
CA ASN A 59 -23.34 -13.53 17.85
C ASN A 59 -24.50 -14.52 17.66
N GLY A 60 -24.38 -15.72 18.22
CA GLY A 60 -25.40 -16.78 18.17
C GLY A 60 -25.48 -17.57 16.85
N HIS A 61 -24.74 -17.18 15.82
CA HIS A 61 -24.67 -17.91 14.55
C HIS A 61 -23.45 -18.82 14.51
N SER A 62 -23.65 -20.08 14.17
CA SER A 62 -22.59 -21.09 14.10
C SER A 62 -22.43 -21.65 12.69
N LEU A 63 -21.18 -21.89 12.29
CA LEU A 63 -20.79 -22.62 11.09
C LEU A 63 -19.74 -23.67 11.47
N SER A 64 -19.74 -24.78 10.74
CA SER A 64 -18.76 -25.85 10.96
C SER A 64 -18.09 -26.25 9.67
N THR A 65 -16.84 -26.69 9.77
CA THR A 65 -16.04 -27.27 8.69
C THR A 65 -15.19 -28.41 9.26
N ARG A 66 -14.55 -29.18 8.38
CA ARG A 66 -13.51 -30.13 8.79
C ARG A 66 -12.16 -29.65 8.30
N ALA A 67 -11.14 -29.83 9.12
CA ALA A 67 -9.77 -29.65 8.69
C ALA A 67 -9.43 -30.64 7.57
N ASP A 68 -8.71 -30.17 6.56
CA ASP A 68 -8.24 -30.97 5.43
C ASP A 68 -7.10 -31.92 5.83
N ALA A 69 -6.49 -32.59 4.82
CA ALA A 69 -5.39 -33.54 5.04
C ALA A 69 -4.13 -32.85 5.59
N ASP A 70 -3.95 -31.55 5.34
CA ASP A 70 -2.83 -30.73 5.83
C ASP A 70 -3.15 -30.07 7.18
N GLY A 71 -4.33 -30.37 7.75
CA GLY A 71 -4.80 -29.80 9.01
C GLY A 71 -5.30 -28.36 8.89
N LYS A 72 -5.50 -27.83 7.69
CA LYS A 72 -6.04 -26.48 7.47
C LYS A 72 -7.57 -26.49 7.49
N TRP A 73 -8.16 -25.49 8.15
CA TRP A 73 -9.62 -25.33 8.16
C TRP A 73 -10.00 -23.90 7.85
N MET A 74 -11.16 -23.71 7.23
CA MET A 74 -11.77 -22.40 6.98
C MET A 74 -13.29 -22.49 7.02
N VAL A 75 -13.91 -21.50 7.66
CA VAL A 75 -15.33 -21.19 7.51
C VAL A 75 -15.49 -19.81 6.88
N ARG A 76 -16.62 -19.57 6.21
CA ARG A 76 -16.99 -18.25 5.70
C ARG A 76 -18.25 -17.79 6.40
N LEU A 77 -18.10 -16.90 7.39
CA LEU A 77 -19.22 -16.28 8.08
C LEU A 77 -20.09 -15.54 7.06
N ARG A 78 -21.41 -15.55 7.28
CA ARG A 78 -22.35 -14.81 6.42
C ARG A 78 -22.12 -13.30 6.60
N LYS A 79 -22.71 -12.50 5.69
CA LYS A 79 -22.64 -11.03 5.77
C LYS A 79 -23.01 -10.53 7.17
N LEU A 80 -22.06 -9.91 7.82
CA LEU A 80 -22.19 -9.34 9.15
C LEU A 80 -22.70 -7.90 9.07
N LYS A 81 -23.44 -7.45 10.08
CA LYS A 81 -23.80 -6.05 10.26
C LYS A 81 -22.84 -5.38 11.22
N ALA A 82 -22.56 -4.08 11.01
CA ALA A 82 -21.72 -3.31 11.93
C ALA A 82 -22.27 -3.40 13.36
N GLY A 83 -21.38 -3.51 14.33
CA GLY A 83 -21.73 -3.61 15.75
C GLY A 83 -20.65 -4.31 16.57
N GLY A 84 -21.00 -4.73 17.77
CA GLY A 84 -20.13 -5.31 18.77
C GLY A 84 -20.09 -4.46 20.03
N PRO A 85 -19.26 -4.85 21.03
CA PRO A 85 -18.35 -5.99 20.98
C PRO A 85 -19.08 -7.35 21.06
N TYR A 86 -18.51 -8.35 20.42
CA TYR A 86 -18.96 -9.73 20.42
C TYR A 86 -17.84 -10.66 20.89
N ASP A 87 -18.20 -11.89 21.29
CA ASP A 87 -17.26 -12.99 21.45
C ASP A 87 -17.32 -13.88 20.22
N LEU A 88 -16.15 -14.21 19.64
CA LEU A 88 -16.01 -15.24 18.63
C LEU A 88 -15.48 -16.50 19.29
N ARG A 89 -16.27 -17.57 19.25
CA ARG A 89 -15.92 -18.87 19.82
C ARG A 89 -15.54 -19.86 18.73
N ILE A 90 -14.44 -20.57 18.94
CA ILE A 90 -13.93 -21.61 18.05
C ILE A 90 -13.81 -22.89 18.87
N ASP A 91 -14.59 -23.91 18.50
CA ASP A 91 -14.65 -25.21 19.16
C ASP A 91 -14.11 -26.30 18.24
N GLY A 92 -13.19 -27.10 18.74
CA GLY A 92 -12.64 -28.31 18.15
C GLY A 92 -12.33 -29.31 19.25
N ALA A 93 -11.15 -29.92 19.27
CA ALA A 93 -10.67 -30.72 20.39
C ALA A 93 -10.51 -29.89 21.66
N ASN A 94 -10.20 -28.60 21.52
CA ASN A 94 -10.21 -27.56 22.56
C ASN A 94 -11.25 -26.49 22.21
N SER A 95 -11.38 -25.49 23.06
CA SER A 95 -12.26 -24.34 22.83
C SER A 95 -11.50 -23.04 23.08
N ILE A 96 -11.61 -22.11 22.13
CA ILE A 96 -11.00 -20.78 22.19
C ILE A 96 -12.11 -19.75 22.13
N VAL A 97 -12.03 -18.72 22.98
CA VAL A 97 -12.92 -17.56 22.93
C VAL A 97 -12.04 -16.32 22.67
N ILE A 98 -12.37 -15.58 21.63
CA ILE A 98 -11.76 -14.32 21.25
C ILE A 98 -12.75 -13.21 21.64
N HIS A 99 -12.29 -12.30 22.49
CA HIS A 99 -13.12 -11.28 23.10
C HIS A 99 -13.05 -9.93 22.38
N ASP A 100 -14.03 -9.08 22.64
CA ASP A 100 -14.10 -7.69 22.15
C ASP A 100 -13.97 -7.59 20.61
N VAL A 101 -14.67 -8.47 19.89
CA VAL A 101 -14.70 -8.49 18.43
C VAL A 101 -15.68 -7.44 17.93
N LEU A 102 -15.21 -6.51 17.12
CA LEU A 102 -16.06 -5.53 16.43
C LEU A 102 -16.34 -5.98 15.00
N VAL A 103 -17.47 -5.54 14.47
CA VAL A 103 -17.81 -5.66 13.04
C VAL A 103 -17.90 -4.26 12.46
N GLY A 104 -17.13 -3.97 11.43
CA GLY A 104 -17.02 -2.62 10.84
C GLY A 104 -16.36 -2.62 9.47
N GLU A 105 -15.62 -1.59 9.17
CA GLU A 105 -14.83 -1.48 7.94
C GLU A 105 -13.39 -1.89 8.21
N VAL A 106 -12.83 -2.77 7.41
CA VAL A 106 -11.43 -3.18 7.49
C VAL A 106 -10.69 -2.72 6.24
N TRP A 107 -9.60 -2.00 6.43
CA TRP A 107 -8.77 -1.51 5.33
C TRP A 107 -7.33 -1.98 5.48
N LEU A 108 -6.73 -2.37 4.37
CA LEU A 108 -5.30 -2.66 4.28
C LEU A 108 -4.53 -1.35 4.07
N ALA A 109 -3.57 -1.03 4.93
CA ALA A 109 -2.64 0.09 4.78
C ALA A 109 -1.26 -0.48 4.43
N SER A 110 -0.83 -0.30 3.17
CA SER A 110 0.41 -0.91 2.67
C SER A 110 1.27 0.09 1.90
N GLY A 111 2.52 -0.28 1.63
CA GLY A 111 3.51 0.54 0.97
C GLY A 111 4.85 0.58 1.67
N GLN A 112 5.51 1.77 1.68
CA GLN A 112 6.84 1.91 2.26
C GLN A 112 6.89 2.86 3.47
N SER A 113 8.01 3.49 3.72
CA SER A 113 8.30 4.26 4.94
C SER A 113 7.25 5.31 5.28
N ASN A 114 6.67 6.02 4.31
CA ASN A 114 5.62 6.98 4.56
C ASN A 114 4.30 6.35 5.06
N MET A 115 4.06 5.05 4.78
CA MET A 115 2.97 4.29 5.40
C MET A 115 3.36 3.71 6.76
N VAL A 116 4.63 3.34 6.96
CA VAL A 116 5.18 2.91 8.27
C VAL A 116 5.32 4.07 9.24
N PHE A 117 5.36 5.31 8.75
CA PHE A 117 5.56 6.54 9.54
C PHE A 117 4.60 6.59 10.73
N THR A 118 5.15 6.52 11.95
CA THR A 118 4.37 6.46 13.19
C THR A 118 3.89 7.84 13.63
N VAL A 119 2.77 7.87 14.35
CA VAL A 119 2.23 9.10 14.95
C VAL A 119 3.29 9.80 15.81
N SER A 120 4.04 9.05 16.61
CA SER A 120 5.06 9.62 17.49
C SER A 120 6.50 9.27 17.09
N LYS A 121 7.38 10.28 17.15
CA LYS A 121 8.84 10.14 17.05
C LYS A 121 9.46 9.32 18.20
N LYS A 122 8.75 9.12 19.31
CA LYS A 122 9.23 8.28 20.42
C LYS A 122 9.32 6.81 20.03
N ILE A 123 8.52 6.39 19.06
CA ILE A 123 8.55 5.01 18.52
C ILE A 123 9.60 4.88 17.42
N ASN A 124 9.54 5.78 16.43
CA ASN A 124 10.50 5.86 15.33
C ASN A 124 11.09 7.28 15.28
N PRO A 125 12.37 7.50 15.61
CA PRO A 125 12.97 8.84 15.69
C PRO A 125 12.92 9.65 14.39
N TRP A 126 12.82 9.00 13.23
CA TRP A 126 12.68 9.63 11.92
C TRP A 126 11.22 9.97 11.55
N ALA A 127 10.25 9.46 12.31
CA ALA A 127 8.82 9.72 12.15
C ALA A 127 8.35 10.81 13.12
N GLY A 128 7.08 10.81 13.50
CA GLY A 128 6.44 11.80 14.34
C GLY A 128 5.74 12.86 13.50
N MET A 129 4.40 12.80 13.50
CA MET A 129 3.60 13.73 12.71
C MET A 129 3.63 15.15 13.31
N LEU A 130 3.19 16.12 12.55
CA LEU A 130 2.99 17.47 13.03
C LEU A 130 1.97 17.44 14.19
N ASP A 131 2.24 18.23 15.24
CA ASP A 131 1.38 18.29 16.44
C ASP A 131 1.13 16.94 17.13
N GLU A 132 2.10 15.99 17.07
CA GLU A 132 1.96 14.63 17.60
C GLU A 132 1.42 14.56 19.04
N GLU A 133 1.84 15.48 19.92
CA GLU A 133 1.40 15.49 21.33
C GLU A 133 -0.09 15.80 21.47
N LYS A 134 -0.61 16.72 20.66
CA LYS A 134 -2.03 17.06 20.62
C LYS A 134 -2.86 15.90 20.08
N GLU A 135 -2.41 15.29 18.99
CA GLU A 135 -3.07 14.14 18.38
C GLU A 135 -3.11 12.93 19.31
N ILE A 136 -1.99 12.65 19.98
CA ILE A 136 -1.92 11.56 20.98
C ILE A 136 -2.89 11.81 22.13
N ALA A 137 -2.90 13.03 22.69
CA ALA A 137 -3.80 13.35 23.81
C ALA A 137 -5.29 13.24 23.42
N ALA A 138 -5.64 13.51 22.16
CA ALA A 138 -7.00 13.44 21.64
C ALA A 138 -7.42 12.03 21.20
N ALA A 139 -6.51 11.06 21.10
CA ALA A 139 -6.74 9.76 20.48
C ALA A 139 -7.52 8.78 21.36
N ASN A 140 -8.73 9.12 21.72
CA ASN A 140 -9.66 8.24 22.43
C ASN A 140 -10.75 7.74 21.47
N TYR A 141 -10.40 6.80 20.59
CA TYR A 141 -11.28 6.23 19.58
C TYR A 141 -11.42 4.70 19.75
N PRO A 142 -12.15 4.20 20.74
CA PRO A 142 -12.22 2.76 21.04
C PRO A 142 -12.86 1.90 19.94
N GLN A 143 -13.45 2.51 18.92
CA GLN A 143 -13.95 1.82 17.73
C GLN A 143 -12.94 1.78 16.58
N ILE A 144 -11.77 2.39 16.73
CA ILE A 144 -10.66 2.24 15.79
C ILE A 144 -9.70 1.21 16.37
N ARG A 145 -9.33 0.25 15.56
CA ARG A 145 -8.39 -0.84 15.89
C ARG A 145 -7.32 -0.94 14.83
N MET A 146 -6.10 -1.22 15.23
CA MET A 146 -5.00 -1.41 14.28
C MET A 146 -4.25 -2.69 14.56
N PHE A 147 -4.04 -3.50 13.53
CA PHE A 147 -3.14 -4.64 13.53
C PHE A 147 -1.92 -4.29 12.70
N THR A 148 -0.75 -4.18 13.33
CA THR A 148 0.50 -3.94 12.61
C THR A 148 1.26 -5.25 12.46
N VAL A 149 1.42 -5.70 11.22
CA VAL A 149 2.22 -6.88 10.89
C VAL A 149 3.68 -6.58 11.17
N LYS A 150 4.33 -7.41 12.01
CA LYS A 150 5.77 -7.33 12.25
C LYS A 150 6.54 -7.59 10.98
N THR A 151 7.60 -6.84 10.78
CA THR A 151 8.42 -6.92 9.57
C THR A 151 9.03 -8.31 9.40
N ALA A 152 8.82 -8.91 8.22
CA ALA A 152 9.36 -10.19 7.85
C ALA A 152 9.65 -10.22 6.34
N LYS A 153 10.69 -10.93 5.96
CA LYS A 153 11.04 -11.20 4.56
C LYS A 153 11.24 -12.70 4.42
N ALA A 154 10.72 -13.29 3.37
CA ALA A 154 10.78 -14.73 3.17
C ALA A 154 10.91 -15.10 1.68
N LEU A 155 11.66 -16.17 1.40
CA LEU A 155 11.75 -16.74 0.07
C LEU A 155 10.44 -17.44 -0.34
N GLU A 156 9.80 -18.10 0.63
CA GLU A 156 8.53 -18.81 0.45
C GLU A 156 7.39 -18.14 1.22
N PRO A 157 6.13 -18.25 0.72
CA PRO A 157 4.96 -17.73 1.39
C PRO A 157 4.82 -18.25 2.83
N GLN A 158 4.59 -17.35 3.78
CA GLN A 158 4.34 -17.67 5.18
C GLN A 158 2.83 -17.78 5.45
N ASP A 159 2.41 -18.65 6.35
CA ASP A 159 0.99 -18.88 6.67
C ASP A 159 0.48 -17.96 7.79
N ASP A 160 1.32 -17.60 8.75
CA ASP A 160 0.92 -16.84 9.94
C ASP A 160 1.62 -15.48 10.04
N PRO A 161 0.89 -14.37 10.14
CA PRO A 161 1.50 -13.06 10.42
C PRO A 161 1.81 -12.93 11.90
N ALA A 162 2.89 -12.22 12.24
CA ALA A 162 3.14 -11.80 13.61
C ALA A 162 2.58 -10.38 13.84
N GLY A 163 1.83 -10.19 14.92
CA GLY A 163 1.21 -8.90 15.27
C GLY A 163 0.13 -9.09 16.32
N GLU A 164 -0.52 -7.99 16.65
CA GLU A 164 -1.67 -7.97 17.58
C GLU A 164 -2.61 -6.80 17.25
N TRP A 165 -3.90 -6.97 17.50
CA TRP A 165 -4.87 -5.88 17.42
C TRP A 165 -4.75 -4.97 18.63
N GLN A 166 -4.65 -3.69 18.39
CA GLN A 166 -4.59 -2.66 19.43
C GLN A 166 -5.78 -1.70 19.32
N ILE A 167 -6.36 -1.35 20.46
CA ILE A 167 -7.40 -0.33 20.56
C ILE A 167 -6.74 1.04 20.43
N CYS A 168 -7.32 1.96 19.66
CA CYS A 168 -6.84 3.32 19.56
C CYS A 168 -7.08 4.09 20.86
N SER A 169 -5.99 4.41 21.55
CA SER A 169 -5.95 5.19 22.79
C SER A 169 -4.70 6.07 22.80
N PRO A 170 -4.58 7.03 23.72
CA PRO A 170 -3.34 7.79 23.90
C PRO A 170 -2.10 6.93 24.15
N ASP A 171 -2.26 5.74 24.72
CA ASP A 171 -1.14 4.84 25.01
C ASP A 171 -0.68 4.04 23.79
N THR A 172 -1.58 3.71 22.85
CA THR A 172 -1.30 2.83 21.69
C THR A 172 -1.08 3.59 20.40
N VAL A 173 -1.80 4.69 20.20
CA VAL A 173 -1.72 5.50 18.96
C VAL A 173 -0.31 6.00 18.62
N PRO A 174 0.61 6.25 19.57
CA PRO A 174 1.99 6.61 19.25
C PRO A 174 2.67 5.66 18.26
N GLY A 175 2.34 4.36 18.32
CA GLY A 175 2.89 3.31 17.45
C GLY A 175 2.12 3.08 16.15
N PHE A 176 0.97 3.71 15.96
CA PHE A 176 0.16 3.51 14.76
C PHE A 176 0.78 4.21 13.54
N SER A 177 0.54 3.65 12.34
CA SER A 177 0.73 4.38 11.09
C SER A 177 -0.04 5.69 11.14
N ALA A 178 0.62 6.83 11.01
CA ALA A 178 -0.04 8.13 11.06
C ALA A 178 -1.08 8.28 9.93
N VAL A 179 -0.73 7.86 8.71
CA VAL A 179 -1.67 7.87 7.57
C VAL A 179 -2.84 6.92 7.80
N GLY A 180 -2.55 5.69 8.27
CA GLY A 180 -3.59 4.71 8.60
C GLY A 180 -4.53 5.17 9.71
N TYR A 181 -3.97 5.78 10.76
CA TYR A 181 -4.75 6.35 11.87
C TYR A 181 -5.65 7.50 11.43
N LEU A 182 -5.11 8.49 10.72
CA LEU A 182 -5.86 9.64 10.25
C LEU A 182 -6.98 9.24 9.28
N PHE A 183 -6.68 8.33 8.35
CA PHE A 183 -7.68 7.75 7.46
C PHE A 183 -8.81 7.04 8.23
N ALA A 184 -8.45 6.21 9.23
CA ALA A 184 -9.43 5.49 10.05
C ALA A 184 -10.28 6.44 10.89
N ARG A 185 -9.66 7.50 11.47
CA ARG A 185 -10.34 8.52 12.25
C ARG A 185 -11.43 9.21 11.44
N ASP A 186 -11.08 9.68 10.23
CA ASP A 186 -12.02 10.39 9.37
C ASP A 186 -13.14 9.47 8.88
N LEU A 187 -12.84 8.21 8.55
CA LEU A 187 -13.88 7.24 8.20
C LEU A 187 -14.81 6.96 9.38
N GLN A 188 -14.26 6.71 10.56
CA GLN A 188 -15.06 6.39 11.76
C GLN A 188 -15.98 7.54 12.11
N GLN A 189 -15.49 8.78 12.07
CA GLN A 189 -16.27 9.98 12.35
C GLN A 189 -17.42 10.21 11.36
N ARG A 190 -17.22 9.84 10.09
CA ARG A 190 -18.23 10.07 9.03
C ARG A 190 -19.18 8.89 8.82
N LEU A 191 -18.75 7.67 9.10
CA LEU A 191 -19.54 6.47 8.90
C LEU A 191 -20.23 5.99 10.19
N HIS A 192 -19.73 6.41 11.35
CA HIS A 192 -20.21 5.99 12.68
C HIS A 192 -20.23 4.47 12.87
N VAL A 193 -19.22 3.78 12.34
CA VAL A 193 -19.03 2.33 12.47
C VAL A 193 -17.59 2.04 12.91
N PRO A 194 -17.32 0.87 13.51
CA PRO A 194 -15.95 0.46 13.80
C PRO A 194 -15.07 0.44 12.56
N VAL A 195 -13.78 0.78 12.73
CA VAL A 195 -12.78 0.74 11.66
C VAL A 195 -11.55 -0.02 12.12
N GLY A 196 -11.18 -1.05 11.37
CA GLY A 196 -9.95 -1.81 11.52
C GLY A 196 -8.95 -1.46 10.43
N ILE A 197 -7.68 -1.31 10.80
CA ILE A 197 -6.58 -1.11 9.85
C ILE A 197 -5.59 -2.27 9.99
N LEU A 198 -5.36 -2.97 8.90
CA LEU A 198 -4.25 -3.92 8.77
C LEU A 198 -3.06 -3.17 8.17
N THR A 199 -2.06 -2.84 8.98
CA THR A 199 -0.84 -2.18 8.52
C THR A 199 0.17 -3.24 8.08
N VAL A 200 0.40 -3.32 6.76
CA VAL A 200 1.32 -4.26 6.11
C VAL A 200 2.26 -3.43 5.22
N ALA A 201 3.27 -2.82 5.81
CA ALA A 201 4.15 -1.89 5.13
C ALA A 201 5.61 -2.07 5.58
N TYR A 202 6.57 -1.76 4.69
CA TYR A 202 7.99 -1.91 4.95
C TYR A 202 8.78 -0.72 4.38
N GLY A 203 9.62 -0.08 5.21
CA GLY A 203 10.42 1.08 4.80
C GLY A 203 11.34 0.79 3.62
N ALA A 204 11.47 1.75 2.71
CA ALA A 204 12.28 1.67 1.49
C ALA A 204 11.97 0.47 0.57
N SER A 205 10.79 -0.13 0.66
CA SER A 205 10.40 -1.24 -0.22
C SER A 205 10.07 -0.79 -1.63
N THR A 206 10.31 -1.66 -2.59
CA THR A 206 9.86 -1.49 -3.98
C THR A 206 8.48 -2.13 -4.17
N ALA A 207 7.76 -1.77 -5.24
CA ALA A 207 6.43 -2.31 -5.48
C ALA A 207 6.46 -3.80 -5.85
N GLU A 208 7.47 -4.25 -6.61
CA GLU A 208 7.65 -5.64 -7.01
C GLU A 208 7.91 -6.59 -5.84
N SER A 209 8.41 -6.10 -4.71
CA SER A 209 8.59 -6.92 -3.51
C SER A 209 7.27 -7.38 -2.88
N TRP A 210 6.15 -6.75 -3.27
CA TRP A 210 4.79 -7.05 -2.84
C TRP A 210 3.98 -7.87 -3.84
N LEU A 211 4.63 -8.39 -4.89
CA LEU A 211 4.02 -9.28 -5.89
C LEU A 211 4.27 -10.75 -5.57
N PRO A 212 3.29 -11.64 -5.81
CA PRO A 212 3.53 -13.07 -5.74
C PRO A 212 4.46 -13.52 -6.88
N ARG A 213 5.29 -14.52 -6.63
CA ARG A 213 6.24 -15.08 -7.59
C ARG A 213 5.55 -15.45 -8.92
N SER A 214 4.39 -16.08 -8.84
CA SER A 214 3.61 -16.51 -10.01
C SER A 214 3.22 -15.36 -10.95
N ALA A 215 3.00 -14.16 -10.42
CA ALA A 215 2.69 -13.00 -11.24
C ALA A 215 3.91 -12.55 -12.07
N LEU A 216 5.09 -12.57 -11.45
CA LEU A 216 6.33 -12.21 -12.13
C LEU A 216 6.72 -13.27 -13.18
N GLU A 217 6.53 -14.56 -12.87
CA GLU A 217 6.79 -15.67 -13.81
C GLU A 217 5.90 -15.62 -15.05
N ALA A 218 4.63 -15.23 -14.87
CA ALA A 218 3.65 -15.18 -15.96
C ALA A 218 3.80 -13.95 -16.87
N ASP A 219 4.50 -12.91 -16.42
CA ASP A 219 4.60 -11.64 -17.12
C ASP A 219 5.98 -11.44 -17.75
N PRO A 220 6.08 -11.42 -19.12
CA PRO A 220 7.36 -11.27 -19.81
C PRO A 220 8.11 -9.96 -19.50
N GLN A 221 7.42 -8.89 -19.07
CA GLN A 221 8.06 -7.63 -18.71
C GLN A 221 8.60 -7.65 -17.27
N LEU A 222 7.99 -8.43 -16.39
CA LEU A 222 8.36 -8.53 -14.98
C LEU A 222 9.29 -9.72 -14.68
N LYS A 223 9.24 -10.77 -15.50
CA LYS A 223 10.07 -11.96 -15.35
C LYS A 223 11.58 -11.66 -15.23
N PRO A 224 12.17 -10.70 -15.96
CA PRO A 224 13.59 -10.36 -15.79
C PRO A 224 13.96 -9.91 -14.37
N LEU A 225 13.04 -9.30 -13.61
CA LEU A 225 13.26 -8.93 -12.21
C LEU A 225 13.43 -10.18 -11.34
N LEU A 226 12.58 -11.18 -11.58
CA LEU A 226 12.63 -12.45 -10.87
C LEU A 226 13.86 -13.29 -11.25
N ASP A 227 14.15 -13.40 -12.56
CA ASP A 227 15.33 -14.16 -13.05
C ASP A 227 16.63 -13.62 -12.46
N ARG A 228 16.72 -12.29 -12.32
CA ARG A 228 17.85 -11.64 -11.67
C ARG A 228 17.93 -11.98 -10.18
N PHE A 229 16.82 -11.94 -9.47
CA PHE A 229 16.76 -12.31 -8.05
C PHE A 229 17.18 -13.76 -7.83
N ASP A 230 16.66 -14.68 -8.64
CA ASP A 230 17.01 -16.10 -8.58
C ASP A 230 18.51 -16.34 -8.84
N ALA A 231 19.09 -15.62 -9.81
CA ALA A 231 20.50 -15.67 -10.09
C ALA A 231 21.36 -15.14 -8.93
N LEU A 232 20.92 -14.02 -8.30
CA LEU A 232 21.60 -13.42 -7.16
C LEU A 232 21.55 -14.34 -5.92
N GLU A 233 20.39 -14.92 -5.65
CA GLU A 233 20.14 -15.82 -4.53
C GLU A 233 20.98 -17.14 -4.69
N SER A 234 21.00 -17.70 -5.89
CA SER A 234 21.84 -18.85 -6.22
C SER A 234 23.34 -18.54 -6.09
N PHE A 235 23.76 -17.37 -6.55
CA PHE A 235 25.14 -16.90 -6.41
C PHE A 235 25.53 -16.74 -4.95
N TYR A 236 24.70 -16.09 -4.14
CA TYR A 236 24.94 -15.92 -2.71
C TYR A 236 25.14 -17.25 -1.97
N LYS A 237 24.28 -18.23 -2.25
CA LYS A 237 24.37 -19.57 -1.63
C LYS A 237 25.62 -20.32 -2.03
N SER A 238 26.06 -20.17 -3.29
CA SER A 238 27.22 -20.91 -3.84
C SER A 238 28.57 -20.23 -3.59
N HIS A 239 28.60 -18.94 -3.18
CA HIS A 239 29.84 -18.18 -2.98
C HIS A 239 29.86 -17.53 -1.58
N PRO A 240 30.01 -18.32 -0.50
CA PRO A 240 30.11 -17.77 0.86
C PRO A 240 31.31 -16.80 0.97
N GLY A 241 31.02 -15.58 1.45
CA GLY A 241 32.04 -14.53 1.61
C GLY A 241 32.28 -13.67 0.37
N ALA A 242 31.50 -13.85 -0.71
CA ALA A 242 31.52 -12.95 -1.86
C ALA A 242 31.16 -11.50 -1.47
N THR A 243 31.63 -10.55 -2.27
CA THR A 243 31.33 -9.13 -2.14
C THR A 243 30.28 -8.70 -3.15
N THR A 244 29.72 -7.50 -2.96
CA THR A 244 28.78 -6.89 -3.92
C THR A 244 29.43 -6.59 -5.28
N ALA A 245 30.77 -6.58 -5.37
CA ALA A 245 31.48 -6.45 -6.66
C ALA A 245 31.53 -7.75 -7.46
N ASP A 246 31.44 -8.89 -6.79
CA ASP A 246 31.48 -10.21 -7.39
C ASP A 246 30.10 -10.68 -7.88
N ALA A 247 29.04 -10.09 -7.33
CA ALA A 247 27.67 -10.51 -7.58
C ALA A 247 27.18 -10.12 -8.99
N PRO A 248 26.27 -10.92 -9.59
CA PRO A 248 25.48 -10.47 -10.72
C PRO A 248 24.84 -9.11 -10.39
N SER A 249 24.85 -8.18 -11.36
CA SER A 249 24.44 -6.78 -11.15
C SER A 249 23.20 -6.63 -10.29
N ALA A 250 23.35 -6.09 -9.08
CA ALA A 250 22.21 -5.74 -8.24
C ALA A 250 21.48 -4.53 -8.84
N PRO A 251 20.15 -4.46 -8.74
CA PRO A 251 19.42 -3.29 -9.20
C PRO A 251 19.77 -2.12 -8.28
N GLN A 252 19.99 -0.97 -8.91
CA GLN A 252 20.10 0.29 -8.18
C GLN A 252 18.71 0.93 -8.12
N THR A 253 18.27 1.34 -6.94
CA THR A 253 17.09 2.20 -6.83
C THR A 253 17.40 3.57 -7.42
N ILE A 254 16.39 4.33 -7.86
CA ILE A 254 16.55 5.70 -8.39
C ILE A 254 17.37 6.58 -7.44
N ASN A 255 17.26 6.34 -6.16
CA ASN A 255 17.92 7.12 -5.10
C ASN A 255 19.17 6.45 -4.52
N SER A 256 19.57 5.27 -5.01
CA SER A 256 20.76 4.59 -4.52
C SER A 256 22.04 5.24 -5.05
N ARG A 257 22.92 5.67 -4.15
CA ARG A 257 24.30 6.00 -4.52
C ARG A 257 25.08 4.69 -4.69
N PRO A 258 25.96 4.56 -5.70
CA PRO A 258 26.86 3.43 -5.77
C PRO A 258 27.62 3.30 -4.45
N GLY A 259 27.40 2.20 -3.74
CA GLY A 259 28.11 1.90 -2.49
C GLY A 259 29.55 1.47 -2.79
N LYS A 260 30.45 1.59 -1.81
CA LYS A 260 31.73 0.87 -1.88
C LYS A 260 31.46 -0.65 -1.83
N PRO A 261 32.21 -1.46 -2.58
CA PRO A 261 32.09 -2.91 -2.46
C PRO A 261 32.18 -3.36 -1.00
N GLY A 262 31.27 -4.19 -0.59
CA GLY A 262 31.18 -4.73 0.76
C GLY A 262 30.72 -6.20 0.72
N PRO A 263 30.63 -6.90 1.87
CA PRO A 263 30.11 -8.25 1.91
C PRO A 263 28.72 -8.35 1.27
N LEU A 264 28.54 -9.34 0.41
CA LEU A 264 27.24 -9.65 -0.16
C LEU A 264 26.32 -10.14 0.97
N ARG A 265 25.16 -9.51 1.11
CA ARG A 265 24.14 -9.91 2.08
C ARG A 265 23.17 -10.91 1.45
N ASP A 266 22.47 -11.66 2.29
CA ASP A 266 21.41 -12.55 1.84
C ASP A 266 20.36 -11.74 1.06
N PRO A 267 20.14 -12.01 -0.23
CA PRO A 267 19.18 -11.28 -1.05
C PRO A 267 17.74 -11.38 -0.53
N VAL A 268 17.38 -12.48 0.13
CA VAL A 268 16.05 -12.63 0.76
C VAL A 268 15.84 -11.58 1.86
N GLN A 269 16.92 -11.05 2.45
CA GLN A 269 16.86 -10.01 3.46
C GLN A 269 16.89 -8.57 2.89
N ASP A 270 16.80 -8.43 1.56
CA ASP A 270 16.69 -7.11 0.90
C ASP A 270 15.25 -6.85 0.48
N GLN A 271 14.64 -5.79 1.03
CA GLN A 271 13.26 -5.36 0.72
C GLN A 271 13.07 -4.79 -0.69
N HIS A 272 14.15 -4.66 -1.46
CA HIS A 272 14.08 -4.27 -2.87
C HIS A 272 13.94 -5.47 -3.80
N GLU A 273 14.16 -6.69 -3.29
CA GLU A 273 14.04 -7.90 -4.09
C GLU A 273 12.58 -8.31 -4.26
N PRO A 274 12.21 -8.83 -5.44
CA PRO A 274 10.84 -9.20 -5.72
C PRO A 274 10.35 -10.31 -4.79
N THR A 275 9.06 -10.33 -4.49
CA THR A 275 8.32 -11.33 -3.73
C THR A 275 8.59 -11.41 -2.23
N VAL A 276 9.72 -10.95 -1.72
CA VAL A 276 10.14 -11.23 -0.34
C VAL A 276 9.21 -10.65 0.72
N LEU A 277 8.59 -9.49 0.46
CA LEU A 277 7.61 -8.88 1.36
C LEU A 277 6.21 -9.44 1.16
N PHE A 278 5.86 -9.79 -0.09
CA PHE A 278 4.64 -10.56 -0.33
C PHE A 278 4.64 -11.84 0.49
N ASN A 279 5.70 -12.63 0.39
CA ASN A 279 5.82 -13.90 1.08
C ASN A 279 5.83 -13.76 2.61
N GLY A 280 6.60 -12.79 3.13
CA GLY A 280 6.80 -12.64 4.57
C GLY A 280 5.69 -11.89 5.30
N MET A 281 4.99 -10.97 4.63
CA MET A 281 4.08 -10.03 5.30
C MET A 281 2.67 -10.01 4.72
N LEU A 282 2.51 -10.03 3.38
CA LEU A 282 1.20 -9.87 2.76
C LEU A 282 0.45 -11.20 2.63
N HIS A 283 1.11 -12.26 2.15
CA HIS A 283 0.51 -13.57 1.99
C HIS A 283 -0.20 -14.07 3.27
N PRO A 284 0.41 -13.96 4.47
CA PRO A 284 -0.22 -14.47 5.69
C PRO A 284 -1.48 -13.70 6.12
N VAL A 285 -1.77 -12.53 5.56
CA VAL A 285 -3.01 -11.79 5.86
C VAL A 285 -4.15 -12.10 4.86
N ILE A 286 -3.84 -12.76 3.75
CA ILE A 286 -4.83 -13.19 2.76
C ILE A 286 -5.46 -14.53 3.22
N PRO A 287 -6.78 -14.67 3.22
CA PRO A 287 -7.83 -13.79 2.69
C PRO A 287 -8.63 -13.04 3.78
N TYR A 288 -7.99 -12.41 4.76
CA TYR A 288 -8.74 -11.62 5.75
C TYR A 288 -9.62 -10.59 5.04
N ALA A 289 -10.93 -10.62 5.27
CA ALA A 289 -11.88 -9.80 4.53
C ALA A 289 -11.58 -8.30 4.73
N ILE A 290 -11.40 -7.57 3.64
CA ILE A 290 -11.12 -6.13 3.64
C ILE A 290 -12.12 -5.37 2.79
N ARG A 291 -12.38 -4.11 3.12
CA ARG A 291 -13.13 -3.20 2.25
C ARG A 291 -12.30 -2.76 1.05
N GLY A 292 -11.01 -2.51 1.27
CA GLY A 292 -10.10 -2.00 0.26
C GLY A 292 -8.69 -1.79 0.80
N ALA A 293 -7.83 -1.20 -0.02
CA ALA A 293 -6.45 -0.90 0.33
C ALA A 293 -6.14 0.59 0.14
N ILE A 294 -5.30 1.13 1.02
CA ILE A 294 -4.60 2.41 0.86
C ILE A 294 -3.11 2.12 0.68
N TRP A 295 -2.47 2.79 -0.27
CA TRP A 295 -1.11 2.52 -0.72
C TRP A 295 -0.26 3.77 -0.76
N TYR A 296 0.88 3.77 -0.06
CA TYR A 296 1.84 4.88 -0.09
C TYR A 296 3.25 4.36 -0.39
N GLN A 297 3.66 4.45 -1.65
CA GLN A 297 4.96 3.98 -2.15
C GLN A 297 5.30 4.72 -3.46
N GLY A 298 6.57 4.82 -3.79
CA GLY A 298 7.07 5.39 -5.04
C GLY A 298 8.47 5.99 -4.90
N GLU A 299 8.96 6.19 -3.67
CA GLU A 299 10.28 6.74 -3.39
C GLU A 299 11.41 5.74 -3.71
N SER A 300 11.10 4.44 -3.70
CA SER A 300 12.03 3.35 -3.98
C SER A 300 11.65 2.63 -5.27
N ILE A 301 11.81 3.28 -6.43
CA ILE A 301 11.66 2.62 -7.72
C ILE A 301 13.03 2.11 -8.18
N VAL A 302 13.11 0.84 -8.54
CA VAL A 302 14.34 0.18 -9.00
C VAL A 302 14.55 0.39 -10.49
N GLY A 303 15.83 0.48 -10.92
CA GLY A 303 16.20 0.53 -12.34
C GLY A 303 16.22 1.92 -12.98
N GLY A 304 16.19 2.99 -12.18
CA GLY A 304 16.31 4.36 -12.70
C GLY A 304 15.19 4.68 -13.69
N LYS A 305 15.53 5.17 -14.89
CA LYS A 305 14.56 5.54 -15.94
C LYS A 305 13.69 4.35 -16.38
N ALA A 306 14.31 3.18 -16.56
CA ALA A 306 13.59 1.96 -16.95
C ALA A 306 12.58 1.56 -15.85
N GLY A 307 12.95 1.71 -14.58
CA GLY A 307 12.06 1.44 -13.44
C GLY A 307 10.86 2.38 -13.42
N VAL A 308 11.04 3.69 -13.66
CA VAL A 308 9.93 4.64 -13.74
C VAL A 308 8.98 4.29 -14.88
N ALA A 309 9.52 3.92 -16.04
CA ALA A 309 8.72 3.52 -17.19
C ALA A 309 7.95 2.20 -16.93
N LEU A 310 8.53 1.29 -16.16
CA LEU A 310 7.92 0.00 -15.80
C LEU A 310 6.90 0.11 -14.65
N TYR A 311 7.04 1.12 -13.79
CA TYR A 311 6.25 1.26 -12.56
C TYR A 311 4.72 1.20 -12.76
N PRO A 312 4.12 1.84 -13.80
CA PRO A 312 2.68 1.70 -14.05
C PRO A 312 2.25 0.25 -14.25
N HIS A 313 3.05 -0.52 -15.00
CA HIS A 313 2.77 -1.93 -15.26
C HIS A 313 2.93 -2.80 -14.00
N VAL A 314 3.96 -2.52 -13.17
CA VAL A 314 4.11 -3.15 -11.85
C VAL A 314 2.89 -2.89 -10.98
N MET A 315 2.39 -1.64 -10.93
CA MET A 315 1.23 -1.26 -10.14
C MET A 315 -0.08 -1.87 -10.66
N GLU A 316 -0.28 -1.93 -11.97
CA GLU A 316 -1.41 -2.62 -12.59
C GLU A 316 -1.42 -4.09 -12.21
N THR A 317 -0.27 -4.77 -12.33
CA THR A 317 -0.10 -6.17 -11.93
C THR A 317 -0.36 -6.35 -10.44
N LEU A 318 0.18 -5.48 -9.58
CA LEU A 318 0.00 -5.54 -8.13
C LEU A 318 -1.49 -5.45 -7.75
N VAL A 319 -2.19 -4.44 -8.23
CA VAL A 319 -3.62 -4.24 -7.93
C VAL A 319 -4.44 -5.42 -8.42
N THR A 320 -4.18 -5.90 -9.64
CA THR A 320 -4.91 -7.01 -10.25
C THR A 320 -4.67 -8.31 -9.47
N GLN A 321 -3.42 -8.62 -9.14
CA GLN A 321 -3.05 -9.83 -8.39
C GLN A 321 -3.61 -9.82 -6.97
N TRP A 322 -3.53 -8.69 -6.26
CA TRP A 322 -4.12 -8.60 -4.93
C TRP A 322 -5.63 -8.84 -4.97
N ARG A 323 -6.35 -8.20 -5.90
CA ARG A 323 -7.80 -8.43 -6.10
C ARG A 323 -8.14 -9.88 -6.41
N GLN A 324 -7.32 -10.54 -7.23
CA GLN A 324 -7.50 -11.94 -7.56
C GLN A 324 -7.29 -12.86 -6.36
N LEU A 325 -6.23 -12.62 -5.58
CA LEU A 325 -5.88 -13.42 -4.40
C LEU A 325 -6.89 -13.28 -3.27
N TRP A 326 -7.44 -12.08 -3.05
CA TRP A 326 -8.51 -11.88 -2.08
C TRP A 326 -9.84 -12.47 -2.54
N GLY A 327 -10.10 -12.51 -3.83
CA GLY A 327 -11.37 -13.02 -4.38
C GLY A 327 -12.58 -12.16 -4.06
N GLU A 328 -12.38 -10.88 -3.73
CA GLU A 328 -13.43 -9.93 -3.35
C GLU A 328 -13.80 -8.95 -4.48
N GLY A 329 -13.45 -9.32 -5.73
CA GLY A 329 -13.71 -8.50 -6.91
C GLY A 329 -12.79 -7.27 -6.98
N ASN A 330 -13.27 -6.22 -7.65
CA ASN A 330 -12.52 -4.97 -7.80
C ASN A 330 -12.66 -4.12 -6.53
N PHE A 331 -12.12 -4.57 -5.41
CA PHE A 331 -12.12 -3.76 -4.19
C PHE A 331 -11.37 -2.42 -4.39
N PRO A 332 -11.73 -1.35 -3.65
CA PRO A 332 -11.08 -0.05 -3.75
C PRO A 332 -9.58 -0.11 -3.48
N PHE A 333 -8.79 0.52 -4.35
CA PHE A 333 -7.34 0.68 -4.15
C PHE A 333 -6.98 2.15 -4.33
N ASN A 334 -6.66 2.84 -3.23
CA ASN A 334 -6.41 4.27 -3.21
C ASN A 334 -4.93 4.53 -2.94
N ALA A 335 -4.24 5.11 -3.91
CA ALA A 335 -2.82 5.42 -3.81
C ALA A 335 -2.56 6.88 -3.39
N VAL A 336 -1.39 7.14 -2.81
CA VAL A 336 -0.86 8.47 -2.55
C VAL A 336 0.12 8.84 -3.65
N GLN A 337 -0.05 10.00 -4.26
CA GLN A 337 0.94 10.58 -5.16
C GLN A 337 2.06 11.24 -4.34
N LEU A 338 3.32 11.05 -4.74
CA LEU A 338 4.47 11.57 -3.99
C LEU A 338 4.44 13.09 -3.83
N PRO A 339 4.77 13.60 -2.64
CA PRO A 339 4.86 15.02 -2.34
C PRO A 339 6.06 15.69 -3.04
N ALA A 340 6.12 17.01 -2.93
CA ALA A 340 7.27 17.80 -3.38
C ALA A 340 8.51 17.51 -2.50
N LEU A 341 9.69 17.33 -3.13
CA LEU A 341 10.95 17.05 -2.45
C LEU A 341 12.10 17.57 -3.30
N LYS A 342 13.08 18.28 -2.68
CA LYS A 342 14.30 18.77 -3.35
C LYS A 342 15.33 17.66 -3.54
N ASN A 343 16.25 17.89 -4.46
CA ASN A 343 17.46 17.07 -4.68
C ASN A 343 17.17 15.58 -4.96
N VAL A 344 16.00 15.30 -5.47
CA VAL A 344 15.63 14.01 -6.01
C VAL A 344 15.50 14.10 -7.52
N SER A 345 15.49 12.98 -8.17
CA SER A 345 15.36 12.95 -9.62
C SER A 345 14.10 12.22 -9.99
N ASN A 346 13.43 12.71 -11.01
CA ASN A 346 12.30 12.04 -11.62
C ASN A 346 10.96 12.16 -10.87
N ASN A 347 10.82 12.94 -9.81
CA ASN A 347 9.54 13.05 -9.11
C ASN A 347 8.35 13.41 -10.03
N PRO A 348 8.47 14.33 -10.99
CA PRO A 348 7.37 14.58 -11.94
C PRO A 348 6.95 13.34 -12.71
N MET A 349 7.94 12.54 -13.15
CA MET A 349 7.70 11.31 -13.90
C MET A 349 7.11 10.21 -13.02
N VAL A 350 7.58 10.09 -11.77
CA VAL A 350 7.02 9.15 -10.79
C VAL A 350 5.57 9.50 -10.48
N ARG A 351 5.25 10.80 -10.29
CA ARG A 351 3.87 11.26 -10.05
C ARG A 351 2.96 10.96 -11.24
N GLU A 352 3.45 11.15 -12.47
CA GLU A 352 2.72 10.77 -13.68
C GLU A 352 2.50 9.26 -13.75
N ALA A 353 3.53 8.46 -13.48
CA ALA A 353 3.43 7.00 -13.42
C ALA A 353 2.44 6.53 -12.35
N GLN A 354 2.45 7.15 -11.16
CA GLN A 354 1.46 6.88 -10.11
C GLN A 354 0.03 7.22 -10.56
N ALA A 355 -0.15 8.31 -11.31
CA ALA A 355 -1.47 8.73 -11.78
C ALA A 355 -2.10 7.73 -12.78
N GLN A 356 -1.30 6.89 -13.44
CA GLN A 356 -1.81 5.87 -14.37
C GLN A 356 -2.66 4.79 -13.68
N ILE A 357 -2.55 4.64 -12.34
CA ILE A 357 -3.44 3.74 -11.58
C ILE A 357 -4.92 4.07 -11.78
N LEU A 358 -5.25 5.33 -12.10
CA LEU A 358 -6.62 5.79 -12.31
C LEU A 358 -7.28 5.21 -13.58
N SER A 359 -6.51 4.53 -14.44
CA SER A 359 -7.05 3.74 -15.56
C SER A 359 -7.72 2.44 -15.10
N LEU A 360 -7.37 1.96 -13.91
CA LEU A 360 -7.95 0.75 -13.34
C LEU A 360 -9.30 1.06 -12.67
N PRO A 361 -10.26 0.14 -12.73
CA PRO A 361 -11.55 0.34 -12.09
C PRO A 361 -11.38 0.44 -10.56
N ASN A 362 -12.21 1.28 -9.94
CA ASN A 362 -12.30 1.43 -8.49
C ASN A 362 -10.96 1.76 -7.80
N THR A 363 -10.20 2.68 -8.41
CA THR A 363 -8.97 3.24 -7.86
C THR A 363 -9.13 4.73 -7.55
N GLY A 364 -8.24 5.24 -6.70
CA GLY A 364 -8.18 6.65 -6.34
C GLY A 364 -6.74 7.12 -6.14
N LEU A 365 -6.51 8.43 -6.22
CA LEU A 365 -5.20 9.04 -6.04
C LEU A 365 -5.31 10.28 -5.15
N ALA A 366 -4.70 10.21 -3.97
CA ALA A 366 -4.54 11.34 -3.06
C ALA A 366 -3.32 12.16 -3.50
N VAL A 367 -3.54 13.34 -4.01
CA VAL A 367 -2.50 14.29 -4.44
C VAL A 367 -1.92 14.97 -3.21
N THR A 368 -0.60 14.99 -3.03
CA THR A 368 0.10 15.56 -1.87
C THR A 368 1.20 16.56 -2.26
N ILE A 369 1.09 17.15 -3.45
CA ILE A 369 2.09 18.06 -4.01
C ILE A 369 2.32 19.32 -3.16
N ASP A 370 1.32 19.72 -2.39
CA ASP A 370 1.27 20.92 -1.55
C ASP A 370 1.78 20.72 -0.11
N VAL A 371 2.07 19.48 0.31
CA VAL A 371 2.44 19.12 1.69
C VAL A 371 3.83 18.49 1.81
N GLY A 372 4.67 18.67 0.81
CA GLY A 372 6.06 18.18 0.79
C GLY A 372 6.96 18.94 1.76
N ASP A 373 8.04 18.30 2.15
CA ASP A 373 9.14 18.90 2.91
C ASP A 373 10.38 19.00 2.00
N PRO A 374 11.03 20.18 1.90
CA PRO A 374 12.15 20.35 0.96
C PRO A 374 13.33 19.40 1.21
N ASP A 375 13.57 19.05 2.45
CA ASP A 375 14.79 18.37 2.90
C ASP A 375 14.51 17.01 3.53
N ASN A 376 13.22 16.61 3.62
CA ASN A 376 12.81 15.35 4.24
C ASN A 376 11.83 14.58 3.36
N VAL A 377 12.22 13.38 2.96
CA VAL A 377 11.36 12.45 2.20
C VAL A 377 10.12 12.01 2.98
N HIS A 378 10.11 12.25 4.29
CA HIS A 378 9.01 11.96 5.20
C HIS A 378 8.38 13.25 5.73
N PRO A 379 7.51 13.94 4.95
CA PRO A 379 6.84 15.14 5.44
C PRO A 379 6.02 14.83 6.69
N LYS A 380 6.15 15.69 7.70
CA LYS A 380 5.48 15.48 9.00
C LYS A 380 3.99 15.81 8.97
N ASP A 381 3.57 16.64 8.04
CA ASP A 381 2.15 16.95 7.83
C ASP A 381 1.46 15.78 7.14
N LYS A 382 0.92 14.85 7.93
CA LYS A 382 0.19 13.67 7.45
C LYS A 382 -1.31 13.87 7.38
N GLU A 383 -1.84 14.93 7.99
CA GLU A 383 -3.27 15.22 8.05
C GLU A 383 -3.92 15.26 6.64
N PRO A 384 -3.40 16.06 5.67
CA PRO A 384 -4.00 16.12 4.34
C PRO A 384 -3.93 14.78 3.59
N THR A 385 -2.92 13.95 3.88
CA THR A 385 -2.80 12.63 3.24
C THR A 385 -3.89 11.69 3.72
N GLY A 386 -4.10 11.60 5.04
CA GLY A 386 -5.17 10.77 5.63
C GLY A 386 -6.56 11.23 5.20
N GLU A 387 -6.81 12.55 5.28
CA GLU A 387 -8.08 13.16 4.87
C GLU A 387 -8.40 12.89 3.39
N ARG A 388 -7.46 13.13 2.47
CA ARG A 388 -7.69 12.93 1.03
C ARG A 388 -7.96 11.46 0.69
N LEU A 389 -7.28 10.52 1.32
CA LEU A 389 -7.60 9.09 1.19
C LEU A 389 -9.00 8.77 1.70
N ALA A 390 -9.41 9.36 2.83
CA ALA A 390 -10.74 9.18 3.39
C ALA A 390 -11.82 9.79 2.50
N LEU A 391 -11.62 10.99 1.94
CA LEU A 391 -12.54 11.63 0.99
C LEU A 391 -12.77 10.74 -0.24
N ILE A 392 -11.70 10.16 -0.81
CA ILE A 392 -11.78 9.23 -1.94
C ILE A 392 -12.63 8.00 -1.56
N ALA A 393 -12.38 7.41 -0.39
CA ALA A 393 -13.14 6.25 0.08
C ALA A 393 -14.61 6.61 0.33
N LEU A 394 -14.90 7.75 0.97
CA LEU A 394 -16.26 8.23 1.25
C LEU A 394 -17.07 8.45 -0.04
N ALA A 395 -16.48 9.09 -1.04
CA ALA A 395 -17.14 9.32 -2.32
C ALA A 395 -17.30 8.03 -3.13
N ASN A 396 -16.20 7.32 -3.36
CA ASN A 396 -16.17 6.23 -4.34
C ASN A 396 -16.67 4.89 -3.76
N THR A 397 -16.39 4.59 -2.50
CA THR A 397 -16.80 3.34 -1.84
C THR A 397 -18.12 3.48 -1.13
N TYR A 398 -18.28 4.54 -0.33
CA TYR A 398 -19.48 4.75 0.50
C TYR A 398 -20.54 5.65 -0.15
N LYS A 399 -20.29 6.11 -1.40
CA LYS A 399 -21.25 6.85 -2.24
C LYS A 399 -21.75 8.15 -1.62
N GLN A 400 -20.96 8.76 -0.75
CA GLN A 400 -21.27 10.09 -0.23
C GLN A 400 -21.09 11.14 -1.33
N LYS A 401 -22.00 12.11 -1.39
CA LYS A 401 -21.91 13.22 -2.34
C LYS A 401 -20.98 14.30 -1.79
N LEU A 402 -19.73 14.23 -2.16
CA LEU A 402 -18.70 15.21 -1.80
C LEU A 402 -17.62 15.24 -2.88
N GLU A 403 -16.91 16.36 -2.98
CA GLU A 403 -15.69 16.43 -3.81
C GLU A 403 -14.53 15.72 -3.10
N TYR A 404 -13.81 14.90 -3.83
CA TYR A 404 -12.76 14.03 -3.29
C TYR A 404 -11.42 14.15 -4.02
N SER A 405 -11.37 14.97 -5.07
CA SER A 405 -10.17 15.21 -5.87
C SER A 405 -10.00 16.69 -6.12
N GLY A 406 -8.77 17.16 -6.22
CA GLY A 406 -8.49 18.45 -6.82
C GLY A 406 -8.66 18.44 -8.34
N PRO A 407 -8.49 19.57 -8.99
CA PRO A 407 -8.61 19.70 -10.45
C PRO A 407 -7.69 18.71 -11.16
N ARG A 408 -8.24 17.94 -12.10
CA ARG A 408 -7.50 17.01 -12.94
C ARG A 408 -7.50 17.49 -14.38
N TYR A 409 -6.34 17.59 -14.98
CA TYR A 409 -6.18 17.88 -16.40
C TYR A 409 -7.06 16.98 -17.27
N SER A 410 -7.77 17.57 -18.22
CA SER A 410 -8.63 16.86 -19.18
C SER A 410 -8.18 17.06 -20.61
N SER A 411 -7.99 18.30 -21.04
CA SER A 411 -7.61 18.62 -22.42
C SER A 411 -7.05 20.02 -22.55
N ILE A 412 -6.41 20.30 -23.69
CA ILE A 412 -6.04 21.65 -24.11
C ILE A 412 -6.76 22.04 -25.40
N GLN A 413 -6.87 23.36 -25.59
CA GLN A 413 -7.27 24.00 -26.86
C GLN A 413 -6.31 25.15 -27.14
N ILE A 414 -5.67 25.15 -28.31
CA ILE A 414 -4.80 26.24 -28.73
C ILE A 414 -5.68 27.39 -29.23
N GLU A 415 -5.49 28.59 -28.69
CA GLU A 415 -6.23 29.81 -28.99
C GLU A 415 -5.24 30.90 -29.43
N GLY A 416 -4.73 30.80 -30.66
CA GLY A 416 -3.72 31.73 -31.21
C GLY A 416 -2.41 31.63 -30.42
N SER A 417 -2.06 32.68 -29.66
CA SER A 417 -0.83 32.73 -28.86
C SER A 417 -1.02 32.25 -27.40
N SER A 418 -2.16 31.61 -27.10
CA SER A 418 -2.47 31.08 -25.78
C SER A 418 -2.96 29.64 -25.85
N ILE A 419 -2.95 28.93 -24.70
CA ILE A 419 -3.52 27.61 -24.53
C ILE A 419 -4.60 27.70 -23.46
N ARG A 420 -5.81 27.23 -23.78
CA ARG A 420 -6.87 26.99 -22.81
C ARG A 420 -6.79 25.56 -22.31
N ILE A 421 -6.78 25.41 -20.97
CA ILE A 421 -6.72 24.12 -20.28
C ILE A 421 -8.07 23.85 -19.63
N ARG A 422 -8.62 22.65 -19.84
CA ARG A 422 -9.85 22.18 -19.21
C ARG A 422 -9.54 21.15 -18.14
N PHE A 423 -10.36 21.15 -17.10
CA PHE A 423 -10.22 20.25 -15.95
C PHE A 423 -11.53 19.52 -15.65
N THR A 424 -11.42 18.38 -14.98
CA THR A 424 -12.49 17.74 -14.20
C THR A 424 -12.26 18.02 -12.72
N HIS A 425 -13.21 17.71 -11.84
CA HIS A 425 -13.16 17.98 -10.41
C HIS A 425 -12.99 19.47 -10.08
N VAL A 426 -13.83 20.27 -10.71
CA VAL A 426 -13.87 21.73 -10.54
C VAL A 426 -15.09 22.21 -9.76
N ASP A 427 -15.71 21.33 -9.00
CA ASP A 427 -16.93 21.66 -8.24
C ASP A 427 -16.72 22.89 -7.35
N GLY A 428 -17.58 23.88 -7.52
CA GLY A 428 -17.48 25.20 -6.89
C GLY A 428 -16.46 26.15 -7.53
N GLY A 429 -15.76 25.72 -8.61
CA GLY A 429 -14.83 26.52 -9.38
C GLY A 429 -13.35 26.28 -9.06
N LEU A 430 -12.48 26.79 -9.95
CA LEU A 430 -11.03 26.81 -9.76
C LEU A 430 -10.62 27.97 -8.85
N VAL A 431 -9.58 27.75 -8.04
CA VAL A 431 -9.07 28.74 -7.08
C VAL A 431 -7.56 28.87 -7.19
N ALA A 432 -7.08 30.10 -7.36
CA ALA A 432 -5.68 30.47 -7.17
C ALA A 432 -5.46 30.85 -5.70
N LYS A 433 -4.88 29.97 -4.90
CA LYS A 433 -4.72 30.15 -3.46
C LYS A 433 -3.56 31.07 -3.15
N GLY A 434 -3.82 32.21 -2.51
CA GLY A 434 -2.77 33.10 -1.98
C GLY A 434 -2.11 34.05 -2.99
N GLY A 435 -2.53 34.08 -4.26
CA GLY A 435 -1.98 34.98 -5.28
C GLY A 435 -2.25 34.55 -6.71
N PRO A 436 -1.56 35.14 -7.71
CA PRO A 436 -1.60 34.65 -9.08
C PRO A 436 -1.22 33.18 -9.19
N LEU A 437 -1.70 32.51 -10.25
CA LEU A 437 -1.34 31.11 -10.51
C LEU A 437 0.16 30.97 -10.81
N GLU A 438 0.78 30.02 -10.14
CA GLU A 438 2.20 29.71 -10.24
C GLU A 438 2.45 28.37 -10.95
N TRP A 439 3.71 28.12 -11.37
CA TRP A 439 4.17 26.83 -11.90
C TRP A 439 3.56 26.38 -13.24
N PHE A 440 3.02 27.30 -14.04
CA PHE A 440 2.67 27.03 -15.43
C PHE A 440 3.85 27.29 -16.35
N GLN A 441 4.07 26.39 -17.30
CA GLN A 441 5.08 26.49 -18.36
C GLN A 441 4.48 26.12 -19.68
N ILE A 442 4.86 26.83 -20.77
CA ILE A 442 4.45 26.50 -22.14
C ILE A 442 5.66 26.36 -23.06
N ALA A 443 5.48 25.60 -24.13
CA ALA A 443 6.48 25.41 -25.16
C ALA A 443 5.87 25.50 -26.56
N GLY A 444 6.66 25.96 -27.53
CA GLY A 444 6.39 25.86 -28.97
C GLY A 444 6.84 24.52 -29.54
N ALA A 445 6.89 24.45 -30.88
CA ALA A 445 7.36 23.28 -31.61
C ALA A 445 8.84 22.93 -31.35
N ASP A 446 9.60 23.87 -30.81
CA ASP A 446 11.00 23.70 -30.39
C ASP A 446 11.16 22.88 -29.08
N GLN A 447 10.04 22.58 -28.41
CA GLN A 447 9.99 21.84 -27.14
C GLN A 447 10.71 22.51 -25.96
N GLN A 448 10.98 23.82 -26.06
CA GLN A 448 11.61 24.57 -24.97
C GLN A 448 10.54 25.19 -24.09
N PHE A 449 10.46 24.69 -22.83
CA PHE A 449 9.49 25.19 -21.87
C PHE A 449 9.99 26.48 -21.20
N VAL A 450 9.12 27.47 -21.19
CA VAL A 450 9.33 28.74 -20.48
C VAL A 450 8.20 29.02 -19.49
N PRO A 451 8.44 29.80 -18.41
CA PRO A 451 7.37 30.23 -17.53
C PRO A 451 6.27 30.99 -18.27
N ALA A 452 5.03 30.78 -17.86
CA ALA A 452 3.86 31.35 -18.51
C ALA A 452 2.91 31.99 -17.49
N GLU A 453 2.27 33.08 -17.91
CA GLU A 453 1.15 33.70 -17.21
C GLU A 453 -0.08 32.80 -17.36
N ALA A 454 -0.74 32.52 -16.24
CA ALA A 454 -1.95 31.69 -16.20
C ALA A 454 -3.09 32.44 -15.49
N VAL A 455 -4.28 32.43 -16.08
CA VAL A 455 -5.46 33.12 -15.54
C VAL A 455 -6.65 32.18 -15.57
N ILE A 456 -7.38 32.12 -14.45
CA ILE A 456 -8.65 31.38 -14.36
C ILE A 456 -9.71 32.12 -15.21
N ASP A 457 -10.38 31.37 -16.09
CA ASP A 457 -11.49 31.82 -16.92
C ASP A 457 -12.63 30.78 -16.82
N GLY A 458 -13.55 31.02 -15.90
CA GLY A 458 -14.59 30.06 -15.52
C GLY A 458 -14.00 28.75 -14.98
N ASP A 459 -14.35 27.63 -15.60
CA ASP A 459 -13.86 26.29 -15.24
C ASP A 459 -12.61 25.89 -16.04
N SER A 460 -11.91 26.87 -16.62
CA SER A 460 -10.71 26.67 -17.43
C SER A 460 -9.59 27.62 -17.03
N ILE A 461 -8.39 27.36 -17.49
CA ILE A 461 -7.24 28.23 -17.30
C ILE A 461 -6.69 28.61 -18.67
N VAL A 462 -6.45 29.90 -18.91
CA VAL A 462 -5.80 30.41 -20.11
C VAL A 462 -4.35 30.71 -19.77
N VAL A 463 -3.42 30.12 -20.54
CA VAL A 463 -1.97 30.22 -20.33
C VAL A 463 -1.32 30.83 -21.55
N LYS A 464 -0.42 31.82 -21.38
CA LYS A 464 0.31 32.49 -22.44
C LYS A 464 1.71 32.92 -22.00
N SER A 465 2.61 33.13 -22.96
CA SER A 465 3.91 33.77 -22.75
C SER A 465 4.31 34.54 -24.00
N SER A 466 4.80 35.76 -23.85
CA SER A 466 5.31 36.56 -25.01
C SER A 466 6.52 35.91 -25.69
N ALA A 467 7.25 35.05 -24.95
CA ALA A 467 8.39 34.29 -25.49
C ALA A 467 7.97 33.13 -26.40
N VAL A 468 6.68 32.71 -26.39
CA VAL A 468 6.17 31.59 -27.19
C VAL A 468 4.90 32.01 -27.92
N PRO A 469 5.03 32.68 -29.09
CA PRO A 469 3.89 33.21 -29.83
C PRO A 469 3.01 32.11 -30.46
N ALA A 470 3.52 30.90 -30.59
CA ALA A 470 2.80 29.73 -31.14
C ALA A 470 2.96 28.52 -30.21
N PRO A 471 2.28 28.53 -29.04
CA PRO A 471 2.39 27.44 -28.05
C PRO A 471 1.68 26.18 -28.55
N VAL A 472 2.27 25.00 -28.24
CA VAL A 472 1.71 23.69 -28.58
C VAL A 472 1.61 22.76 -27.36
N ALA A 473 2.29 23.08 -26.27
CA ALA A 473 2.31 22.27 -25.06
C ALA A 473 2.29 23.12 -23.78
N VAL A 474 1.72 22.57 -22.71
CA VAL A 474 1.67 23.18 -21.38
C VAL A 474 1.98 22.14 -20.30
N ARG A 475 2.69 22.57 -19.25
CA ARG A 475 2.96 21.80 -18.04
C ARG A 475 2.56 22.61 -16.81
N TYR A 476 2.11 21.90 -15.76
CA TYR A 476 1.80 22.47 -14.46
C TYR A 476 2.50 21.68 -13.35
N ALA A 477 3.17 22.39 -12.43
CA ALA A 477 3.88 21.81 -11.28
C ALA A 477 4.83 20.66 -11.68
N TRP A 478 5.43 20.76 -12.89
CA TRP A 478 6.27 19.72 -13.49
C TRP A 478 7.73 19.91 -13.05
N ASP A 479 7.96 19.77 -11.74
CA ASP A 479 9.26 19.91 -11.09
C ASP A 479 9.36 18.94 -9.91
N ASP A 480 10.57 18.65 -9.43
CA ASP A 480 10.76 17.83 -8.23
C ASP A 480 10.17 18.51 -6.98
N TYR A 481 10.34 19.84 -6.87
CA TYR A 481 9.87 20.63 -5.75
C TYR A 481 9.14 21.91 -6.20
N PRO A 482 7.93 21.79 -6.75
CA PRO A 482 7.14 22.95 -7.21
C PRO A 482 6.52 23.69 -6.02
N ILE A 483 7.36 24.29 -5.16
CA ILE A 483 6.91 25.02 -3.97
C ILE A 483 6.02 26.20 -4.35
N GLY A 484 4.92 26.36 -3.64
CA GLY A 484 3.95 27.42 -3.90
C GLY A 484 3.02 27.13 -5.08
N CYS A 485 3.01 25.91 -5.62
CA CYS A 485 1.96 25.53 -6.57
C CYS A 485 0.58 25.70 -5.90
N ASN A 486 -0.30 26.49 -6.54
CA ASN A 486 -1.43 27.08 -5.86
C ASN A 486 -2.76 26.96 -6.61
N LEU A 487 -2.85 26.05 -7.58
CA LEU A 487 -4.11 25.71 -8.22
C LEU A 487 -4.88 24.69 -7.37
N PHE A 488 -6.08 25.09 -6.95
CA PHE A 488 -6.99 24.29 -6.15
C PHE A 488 -8.42 24.36 -6.74
N ASN A 489 -9.33 23.52 -6.27
CA ASN A 489 -10.76 23.75 -6.41
C ASN A 489 -11.34 24.41 -5.14
N ALA A 490 -12.63 24.77 -5.19
CA ALA A 490 -13.31 25.39 -4.06
C ALA A 490 -13.46 24.47 -2.83
N ALA A 491 -13.31 23.16 -3.01
CA ALA A 491 -13.24 22.21 -1.89
C ALA A 491 -11.88 22.22 -1.16
N GLY A 492 -10.91 23.03 -1.64
CA GLY A 492 -9.60 23.16 -1.03
C GLY A 492 -8.62 22.04 -1.40
N LEU A 493 -8.92 21.26 -2.42
CA LEU A 493 -8.07 20.16 -2.88
C LEU A 493 -7.13 20.61 -4.00
N PRO A 494 -5.81 20.27 -3.96
CA PRO A 494 -4.82 20.73 -4.91
C PRO A 494 -4.94 20.02 -6.25
N ALA A 495 -4.65 20.75 -7.33
CA ALA A 495 -4.55 20.15 -8.66
C ALA A 495 -3.35 19.19 -8.75
N ALA A 496 -3.55 18.08 -9.42
CA ALA A 496 -2.47 17.16 -9.72
C ALA A 496 -1.50 17.80 -10.74
N PRO A 497 -0.17 17.59 -10.59
CA PRO A 497 0.78 17.94 -11.64
C PRO A 497 0.44 17.24 -12.96
N PHE A 498 0.63 17.93 -14.07
CA PHE A 498 0.35 17.36 -15.40
C PHE A 498 1.23 17.94 -16.49
N ARG A 499 1.28 17.24 -17.61
CA ARG A 499 1.76 17.73 -18.91
C ARG A 499 0.75 17.42 -20.01
N SER A 500 0.71 18.24 -21.02
CA SER A 500 -0.13 18.01 -22.21
C SER A 500 0.64 17.37 -23.37
N ASP A 501 1.95 17.31 -23.26
CA ASP A 501 2.84 16.74 -24.28
C ASP A 501 3.07 15.24 -24.06
N ALA A 502 3.50 14.56 -25.12
CA ALA A 502 3.95 13.17 -25.11
C ALA A 502 5.46 13.05 -25.42
N TRP A 503 6.20 14.17 -25.29
CA TRP A 503 7.63 14.18 -25.57
C TRP A 503 8.40 13.34 -24.57
N ASP A 504 9.55 12.80 -24.98
CA ASP A 504 10.38 11.99 -24.09
C ASP A 504 10.93 12.83 -22.93
N ALA A 505 10.20 12.82 -21.83
CA ALA A 505 10.59 13.53 -20.62
C ALA A 505 11.68 12.80 -19.82
N LEU A 506 11.96 11.52 -20.13
CA LEU A 506 13.06 10.76 -19.52
C LEU A 506 14.42 11.20 -20.08
N SER A 507 14.50 11.75 -21.30
CA SER A 507 15.74 12.30 -21.86
C SER A 507 16.16 13.61 -21.19
N ASP A 508 15.21 14.48 -20.83
CA ASP A 508 15.47 15.76 -20.15
C ASP A 508 16.13 15.56 -18.77
N ILE A 509 15.82 14.49 -18.08
CA ILE A 509 16.38 14.13 -16.79
C ILE A 509 17.87 13.75 -16.90
N ALA A 510 18.28 13.10 -18.00
CA ALA A 510 19.69 12.78 -18.23
C ALA A 510 20.56 14.03 -18.44
N GLN A 511 20.01 15.08 -19.00
CA GLN A 511 20.74 16.33 -19.26
C GLN A 511 20.94 17.16 -17.98
N LYS A 512 19.99 17.17 -17.04
CA LYS A 512 20.14 17.85 -15.74
C LYS A 512 21.20 17.21 -14.84
N PHE A 513 21.50 15.91 -15.00
CA PHE A 513 22.56 15.23 -14.25
C PHE A 513 23.97 15.40 -14.80
N THR A 514 24.13 15.79 -16.05
CA THR A 514 25.44 16.04 -16.66
C THR A 514 25.91 17.47 -16.49
N GLY A 515 25.09 18.35 -15.93
CA GLY A 515 25.47 19.71 -15.50
C GLY A 515 26.40 19.64 -14.30
N LYS A 516 27.66 19.97 -14.51
CA LYS A 516 28.75 20.12 -13.55
C LYS A 516 28.38 20.97 -12.34
#